data_b5de3d915f8fcf1e7461780efcc5be36
#
_entry.id   b5de3d915f8fcf1e7461780efcc5be36
#
_cell.length_a   1.000
_cell.length_b   1.000
_cell.length_c   1.000
_cell.angle_alpha   90.00
_cell.angle_beta   90.00
_cell.angle_gamma   90.00
#
_symmetry.space_group_name_H-M   'P 1'
#
loop_
_entity.id
_entity.type
_entity.pdbx_description
1 polymer ?
#
loop_
_entity_poly.entity_id
_entity_poly.type
_entity_poly.pdbx_seq_one_letter_code
_entity_poly.pdbx_strand_id
1 'polypeptide(L)'
;NVELPRTTNQLRQAATAARDGSWATATIDSNANIRSMFGPIGPVAVFGPNNFPFAFNSIAGGDFAAAISAGNPVIAKGHSAHPGTTQLFGEAAHEAAVATNMPAGFVQLIYRTGHEDGCRFVSHPLMGATGYTGSRGAGLRLKEAADKTGKPIYLELSSINPVFILPGALAERSDELAAEFSGSCLMGAGQFCTNPGLIVVS
;
A
#
# COMPACT_ATOMS: atom_id res chain seq x y z
N ASN A 1 5.81 12.85 -15.47
CA ASN A 1 5.34 11.52 -15.13
C ASN A 1 6.14 11.00 -13.91
N VAL A 2 5.63 11.21 -12.71
CA VAL A 2 6.33 10.87 -11.44
C VAL A 2 5.96 9.46 -10.97
N GLU A 3 4.75 8.99 -11.25
CA GLU A 3 4.24 7.73 -10.70
C GLU A 3 4.90 6.48 -11.27
N LEU A 4 5.10 6.38 -12.58
CA LEU A 4 5.67 5.18 -13.19
C LEU A 4 7.11 4.89 -12.72
N PRO A 5 8.02 5.88 -12.68
CA PRO A 5 9.33 5.68 -12.07
C PRO A 5 9.26 5.25 -10.59
N ARG A 6 8.35 5.82 -9.81
CA ARG A 6 8.13 5.40 -8.41
C ARG A 6 7.66 3.95 -8.33
N THR A 7 6.69 3.55 -9.15
CA THR A 7 6.16 2.18 -9.18
C THR A 7 7.27 1.17 -9.50
N THR A 8 8.05 1.41 -10.55
CA THR A 8 9.15 0.52 -10.93
C THR A 8 10.26 0.49 -9.89
N ASN A 9 10.53 1.62 -9.22
CA ASN A 9 11.52 1.67 -8.15
C ASN A 9 11.09 0.86 -6.91
N GLN A 10 9.82 0.96 -6.51
CA GLN A 10 9.27 0.15 -5.41
C GLN A 10 9.44 -1.35 -5.68
N LEU A 11 9.12 -1.81 -6.89
CA LEU A 11 9.29 -3.21 -7.29
C LEU A 11 10.76 -3.64 -7.26
N ARG A 12 11.69 -2.78 -7.72
CA ARG A 12 13.14 -3.07 -7.67
C ARG A 12 13.66 -3.13 -6.23
N GLN A 13 13.23 -2.21 -5.36
CA GLN A 13 13.61 -2.23 -3.94
C GLN A 13 13.10 -3.51 -3.26
N ALA A 14 11.86 -3.90 -3.52
CA ALA A 14 11.28 -5.13 -3.02
C ALA A 14 12.05 -6.38 -3.52
N ALA A 15 12.42 -6.41 -4.79
CA ALA A 15 13.23 -7.49 -5.36
C ALA A 15 14.63 -7.55 -4.73
N THR A 16 15.25 -6.42 -4.42
CA THR A 16 16.52 -6.36 -3.70
C THR A 16 16.36 -6.90 -2.29
N ALA A 17 15.37 -6.44 -1.54
CA ALA A 17 15.10 -6.93 -0.19
C ALA A 17 14.81 -8.44 -0.15
N ALA A 18 14.14 -8.98 -1.17
CA ALA A 18 13.89 -10.41 -1.29
C ALA A 18 15.18 -11.21 -1.51
N ARG A 19 16.09 -10.72 -2.37
CA ARG A 19 17.39 -11.37 -2.63
C ARG A 19 18.32 -11.31 -1.42
N ASP A 20 18.37 -10.19 -0.74
CA ASP A 20 19.23 -9.97 0.43
C ASP A 20 18.68 -10.65 1.68
N GLY A 21 17.41 -11.03 1.69
CA GLY A 21 16.73 -11.54 2.88
C GLY A 21 16.57 -10.49 4.00
N SER A 22 16.83 -9.21 3.71
CA SER A 22 16.83 -8.13 4.70
C SER A 22 15.48 -7.92 5.39
N TRP A 23 14.39 -8.21 4.71
CA TRP A 23 13.03 -8.14 5.28
C TRP A 23 12.77 -9.17 6.39
N ALA A 24 13.49 -10.31 6.36
CA ALA A 24 13.28 -11.39 7.31
C ALA A 24 13.83 -11.11 8.71
N THR A 25 14.68 -10.07 8.86
CA THR A 25 15.27 -9.61 10.13
C THR A 25 15.72 -10.75 11.03
N ALA A 26 16.53 -11.67 10.48
CA ALA A 26 17.03 -12.84 11.22
C ALA A 26 17.78 -12.41 12.49
N THR A 27 17.35 -12.91 13.64
CA THR A 27 17.91 -12.59 14.94
C THR A 27 18.42 -13.86 15.62
N ILE A 28 19.64 -13.80 16.18
CA ILE A 28 20.26 -14.88 16.95
C ILE A 28 20.59 -14.32 18.33
N ASP A 29 19.94 -14.88 19.35
CA ASP A 29 20.30 -14.67 20.75
C ASP A 29 21.04 -15.92 21.25
N SER A 30 22.36 -15.82 21.35
CA SER A 30 23.21 -16.94 21.79
C SER A 30 23.08 -17.22 23.29
N ASN A 31 22.70 -16.23 24.10
CA ASN A 31 22.54 -16.40 25.55
C ASN A 31 21.27 -17.21 25.87
N ALA A 32 20.16 -16.85 25.21
CA ALA A 32 18.91 -17.56 25.36
C ALA A 32 18.79 -18.79 24.43
N ASN A 33 19.76 -19.00 23.53
CA ASN A 33 19.74 -20.03 22.49
C ASN A 33 18.47 -19.98 21.61
N ILE A 34 18.03 -18.77 21.27
CA ILE A 34 16.83 -18.51 20.45
C ILE A 34 17.26 -17.98 19.10
N ARG A 35 16.53 -18.41 18.07
CA ARG A 35 16.64 -17.87 16.72
C ARG A 35 15.25 -17.52 16.25
N SER A 36 15.11 -16.35 15.64
CA SER A 36 13.84 -15.89 15.07
C SER A 36 14.05 -15.21 13.71
N MET A 37 13.06 -15.30 12.86
CA MET A 37 13.01 -14.57 11.59
C MET A 37 11.54 -14.40 11.18
N PHE A 38 11.27 -13.38 10.39
CA PHE A 38 9.96 -13.27 9.74
C PHE A 38 9.85 -14.24 8.55
N GLY A 39 8.65 -14.70 8.29
CA GLY A 39 8.29 -15.55 7.15
C GLY A 39 6.98 -15.10 6.51
N PRO A 40 6.62 -15.67 5.35
CA PRO A 40 5.34 -15.37 4.71
C PRO A 40 4.17 -15.78 5.61
N ILE A 41 3.09 -14.99 5.55
CA ILE A 41 1.89 -15.19 6.37
C ILE A 41 0.72 -15.80 5.58
N GLY A 42 0.93 -16.10 4.30
CA GLY A 42 -0.10 -16.63 3.41
C GLY A 42 -0.67 -15.58 2.45
N PRO A 43 -1.75 -15.87 1.74
CA PRO A 43 -2.33 -14.96 0.75
C PRO A 43 -2.65 -13.59 1.32
N VAL A 44 -2.26 -12.53 0.60
CA VAL A 44 -2.51 -11.14 0.98
C VAL A 44 -3.52 -10.51 0.02
N ALA A 45 -4.60 -9.98 0.56
CA ALA A 45 -5.52 -9.14 -0.18
C ALA A 45 -4.97 -7.71 -0.28
N VAL A 46 -4.91 -7.14 -1.50
CA VAL A 46 -4.43 -5.77 -1.69
C VAL A 46 -5.50 -4.93 -2.37
N PHE A 47 -5.88 -3.83 -1.71
CA PHE A 47 -6.85 -2.85 -2.21
C PHE A 47 -6.13 -1.53 -2.49
N GLY A 48 -6.04 -1.14 -3.75
CA GLY A 48 -5.45 0.15 -4.15
C GLY A 48 -6.48 1.28 -4.21
N PRO A 49 -6.04 2.54 -4.02
CA PRO A 49 -6.88 3.73 -4.13
C PRO A 49 -7.06 4.18 -5.58
N ASN A 50 -7.90 5.19 -5.81
CA ASN A 50 -8.11 5.78 -7.13
C ASN A 50 -7.20 6.97 -7.45
N ASN A 51 -6.68 7.65 -6.44
CA ASN A 51 -6.00 8.94 -6.58
C ASN A 51 -4.50 8.84 -6.94
N PHE A 52 -3.93 7.64 -6.87
CA PHE A 52 -2.54 7.38 -7.23
C PHE A 52 -2.43 6.02 -7.94
N PRO A 53 -2.94 5.94 -9.19
CA PRO A 53 -3.30 4.67 -9.85
C PRO A 53 -2.14 3.78 -10.26
N PHE A 54 -0.91 4.28 -10.28
CA PHE A 54 0.28 3.48 -10.60
C PHE A 54 1.02 3.05 -9.33
N ALA A 55 1.49 4.00 -8.54
CA ALA A 55 2.36 3.72 -7.40
C ALA A 55 1.65 3.07 -6.20
N PHE A 56 0.32 3.21 -6.10
CA PHE A 56 -0.53 2.52 -5.13
C PHE A 56 -1.50 1.53 -5.78
N ASN A 57 -1.25 1.14 -7.03
CA ASN A 57 -2.09 0.12 -7.67
C ASN A 57 -2.06 -1.19 -6.90
N SER A 58 -3.21 -1.85 -6.79
CA SER A 58 -3.35 -3.10 -6.04
C SER A 58 -2.48 -4.26 -6.54
N ILE A 59 -2.02 -4.20 -7.82
CA ILE A 59 -1.22 -5.26 -8.44
C ILE A 59 0.17 -4.79 -8.91
N ALA A 60 0.58 -3.57 -8.54
CA ALA A 60 1.89 -3.03 -8.91
C ALA A 60 2.45 -2.06 -7.84
N GLY A 61 1.65 -1.62 -6.89
CA GLY A 61 2.02 -0.65 -5.88
C GLY A 61 2.84 -1.22 -4.72
N GLY A 62 3.07 -0.39 -3.70
CA GLY A 62 3.93 -0.72 -2.57
C GLY A 62 3.46 -1.94 -1.79
N ASP A 63 2.18 -2.05 -1.48
CA ASP A 63 1.62 -3.20 -0.75
C ASP A 63 1.78 -4.51 -1.54
N PHE A 64 1.54 -4.47 -2.86
CA PHE A 64 1.80 -5.60 -3.74
C PHE A 64 3.28 -5.99 -3.72
N ALA A 65 4.18 -5.03 -3.91
CA ALA A 65 5.61 -5.25 -3.95
C ALA A 65 6.12 -5.86 -2.63
N ALA A 66 5.67 -5.34 -1.49
CA ALA A 66 6.03 -5.83 -0.16
C ALA A 66 5.53 -7.27 0.07
N ALA A 67 4.27 -7.55 -0.27
CA ALA A 67 3.70 -8.88 -0.08
C ALA A 67 4.42 -9.95 -0.92
N ILE A 68 4.63 -9.67 -2.22
CA ILE A 68 5.31 -10.59 -3.15
C ILE A 68 6.76 -10.84 -2.72
N SER A 69 7.51 -9.80 -2.34
CA SER A 69 8.91 -9.93 -1.94
C SER A 69 9.11 -10.75 -0.66
N ALA A 70 8.11 -10.75 0.21
CA ALA A 70 8.08 -11.57 1.41
C ALA A 70 7.53 -13.00 1.17
N GLY A 71 7.33 -13.40 -0.09
CA GLY A 71 6.89 -14.76 -0.47
C GLY A 71 5.39 -15.01 -0.30
N ASN A 72 4.57 -13.97 -0.17
CA ASN A 72 3.13 -14.13 -0.03
C ASN A 72 2.44 -14.09 -1.40
N PRO A 73 1.54 -15.02 -1.71
CA PRO A 73 0.63 -14.88 -2.84
C PRO A 73 -0.25 -13.63 -2.67
N VAL A 74 -0.55 -12.95 -3.77
CA VAL A 74 -1.38 -11.74 -3.73
C VAL A 74 -2.66 -11.93 -4.53
N ILE A 75 -3.77 -11.54 -3.92
CA ILE A 75 -5.05 -11.35 -4.61
C ILE A 75 -5.33 -9.84 -4.61
N ALA A 76 -5.05 -9.21 -5.74
CA ALA A 76 -5.23 -7.77 -5.94
C ALA A 76 -6.68 -7.46 -6.28
N LYS A 77 -7.28 -6.50 -5.59
CA LYS A 77 -8.61 -5.99 -5.91
C LYS A 77 -8.48 -4.67 -6.67
N GLY A 78 -8.75 -4.70 -7.98
CA GLY A 78 -8.70 -3.52 -8.86
C GLY A 78 -9.70 -2.44 -8.48
N HIS A 79 -9.27 -1.17 -8.58
CA HIS A 79 -10.17 -0.03 -8.34
C HIS A 79 -11.05 0.26 -9.55
N SER A 80 -12.32 0.57 -9.32
CA SER A 80 -13.32 0.78 -10.39
C SER A 80 -13.09 2.04 -11.21
N ALA A 81 -12.30 2.99 -10.72
CA ALA A 81 -12.01 4.24 -11.44
C ALA A 81 -10.92 4.10 -12.52
N HIS A 82 -10.08 3.06 -12.45
CA HIS A 82 -9.00 2.83 -13.42
C HIS A 82 -8.81 1.32 -13.73
N PRO A 83 -9.86 0.61 -14.16
CA PRO A 83 -9.78 -0.84 -14.39
C PRO A 83 -8.79 -1.21 -15.50
N GLY A 84 -8.72 -0.42 -16.57
CA GLY A 84 -7.79 -0.66 -17.68
C GLY A 84 -6.32 -0.54 -17.27
N THR A 85 -5.97 0.48 -16.47
CA THR A 85 -4.62 0.60 -15.90
C THR A 85 -4.27 -0.62 -15.05
N THR A 86 -5.19 -1.07 -14.21
CA THR A 86 -4.98 -2.25 -13.37
C THR A 86 -4.87 -3.52 -14.20
N GLN A 87 -5.62 -3.64 -15.30
CA GLN A 87 -5.51 -4.75 -16.23
C GLN A 87 -4.10 -4.84 -16.83
N LEU A 88 -3.57 -3.75 -17.38
CA LEU A 88 -2.22 -3.72 -17.96
C LEU A 88 -1.13 -4.12 -16.96
N PHE A 89 -1.22 -3.66 -15.72
CA PHE A 89 -0.31 -4.10 -14.66
C PHE A 89 -0.53 -5.58 -14.31
N GLY A 90 -1.76 -6.06 -14.32
CA GLY A 90 -2.09 -7.46 -14.10
C GLY A 90 -1.51 -8.38 -15.15
N GLU A 91 -1.60 -7.99 -16.42
CA GLU A 91 -0.99 -8.70 -17.54
C GLU A 91 0.53 -8.77 -17.40
N ALA A 92 1.19 -7.62 -17.13
CA ALA A 92 2.63 -7.58 -16.90
C ALA A 92 3.07 -8.43 -15.69
N ALA A 93 2.31 -8.40 -14.59
CA ALA A 93 2.60 -9.22 -13.41
C ALA A 93 2.42 -10.72 -13.69
N HIS A 94 1.40 -11.09 -14.46
CA HIS A 94 1.17 -12.47 -14.89
C HIS A 94 2.29 -12.97 -15.80
N GLU A 95 2.68 -12.18 -16.82
CA GLU A 95 3.79 -12.51 -17.70
C GLU A 95 5.10 -12.71 -16.93
N ALA A 96 5.39 -11.82 -15.97
CA ALA A 96 6.55 -11.94 -15.11
C ALA A 96 6.50 -13.22 -14.24
N ALA A 97 5.34 -13.55 -13.68
CA ALA A 97 5.16 -14.76 -12.88
C ALA A 97 5.39 -16.02 -13.71
N VAL A 98 4.87 -16.07 -14.93
CA VAL A 98 5.08 -17.19 -15.86
C VAL A 98 6.55 -17.29 -16.26
N ALA A 99 7.17 -16.18 -16.64
CA ALA A 99 8.58 -16.14 -17.07
C ALA A 99 9.57 -16.57 -15.98
N THR A 100 9.17 -16.43 -14.71
CA THR A 100 10.01 -16.78 -13.54
C THR A 100 9.57 -18.10 -12.87
N ASN A 101 8.68 -18.87 -13.49
CA ASN A 101 8.15 -20.13 -12.97
C ASN A 101 7.53 -20.02 -11.57
N MET A 102 6.87 -18.90 -11.28
CA MET A 102 6.13 -18.78 -10.02
C MET A 102 4.94 -19.74 -9.98
N PRO A 103 4.55 -20.24 -8.80
CA PRO A 103 3.40 -21.12 -8.67
C PRO A 103 2.12 -20.53 -9.28
N ALA A 104 1.29 -21.38 -9.87
CA ALA A 104 0.00 -20.96 -10.40
C ALA A 104 -0.85 -20.31 -9.30
N GLY A 105 -1.46 -19.15 -9.61
CA GLY A 105 -2.25 -18.39 -8.64
C GLY A 105 -1.45 -17.55 -7.63
N PHE A 106 -0.11 -17.44 -7.79
CA PHE A 106 0.71 -16.61 -6.93
C PHE A 106 0.35 -15.11 -7.05
N VAL A 107 -0.04 -14.67 -8.25
CA VAL A 107 -0.60 -13.35 -8.51
C VAL A 107 -1.98 -13.50 -9.12
N GLN A 108 -2.98 -12.90 -8.49
CA GLN A 108 -4.36 -12.93 -8.94
C GLN A 108 -4.95 -11.53 -8.94
N LEU A 109 -5.85 -11.25 -9.88
CA LEU A 109 -6.56 -9.99 -9.98
C LEU A 109 -8.06 -10.25 -9.98
N ILE A 110 -8.75 -9.58 -9.06
CA ILE A 110 -10.22 -9.48 -9.06
C ILE A 110 -10.63 -8.01 -9.24
N TYR A 111 -11.79 -7.81 -9.82
CA TYR A 111 -12.32 -6.47 -10.04
C TYR A 111 -13.38 -6.12 -8.99
N ARG A 112 -14.47 -5.50 -9.41
CA ARG A 112 -15.51 -4.99 -8.53
C ARG A 112 -16.13 -6.11 -7.68
N THR A 113 -16.17 -5.87 -6.37
CA THR A 113 -16.89 -6.71 -5.40
C THR A 113 -17.95 -5.88 -4.69
N GLY A 114 -19.03 -6.51 -4.24
CA GLY A 114 -19.96 -5.92 -3.28
C GLY A 114 -19.32 -5.71 -1.92
N HIS A 115 -19.94 -4.92 -1.05
CA HIS A 115 -19.40 -4.68 0.30
C HIS A 115 -19.33 -5.96 1.15
N GLU A 116 -20.36 -6.81 1.04
CA GLU A 116 -20.42 -8.08 1.75
C GLU A 116 -19.34 -9.04 1.28
N ASP A 117 -19.15 -9.15 -0.03
CA ASP A 117 -18.08 -9.99 -0.59
C ASP A 117 -16.69 -9.47 -0.22
N GLY A 118 -16.51 -8.17 -0.15
CA GLY A 118 -15.28 -7.57 0.38
C GLY A 118 -15.02 -7.95 1.82
N CYS A 119 -16.04 -7.91 2.68
CA CYS A 119 -15.92 -8.36 4.08
C CYS A 119 -15.62 -9.87 4.18
N ARG A 120 -16.33 -10.70 3.39
CA ARG A 120 -16.07 -12.16 3.32
C ARG A 120 -14.65 -12.46 2.83
N PHE A 121 -14.16 -11.68 1.88
CA PHE A 121 -12.83 -11.83 1.31
C PHE A 121 -11.74 -11.60 2.36
N VAL A 122 -11.77 -10.47 3.08
CA VAL A 122 -10.75 -10.15 4.09
C VAL A 122 -10.82 -11.03 5.35
N SER A 123 -11.99 -11.58 5.65
CA SER A 123 -12.21 -12.48 6.79
C SER A 123 -12.07 -13.97 6.45
N HIS A 124 -11.75 -14.29 5.18
CA HIS A 124 -11.66 -15.68 4.74
C HIS A 124 -10.57 -16.45 5.52
N PRO A 125 -10.80 -17.70 5.96
CA PRO A 125 -9.84 -18.45 6.76
C PRO A 125 -8.44 -18.57 6.15
N LEU A 126 -8.35 -18.66 4.82
CA LEU A 126 -7.08 -18.78 4.10
C LEU A 126 -6.35 -17.46 3.90
N MET A 127 -6.95 -16.30 4.18
CA MET A 127 -6.25 -15.02 4.06
C MET A 127 -5.24 -14.86 5.20
N GLY A 128 -4.02 -14.49 4.85
CA GLY A 128 -2.95 -14.17 5.79
C GLY A 128 -3.05 -12.74 6.31
N ALA A 129 -3.30 -11.77 5.42
CA ALA A 129 -3.44 -10.36 5.77
C ALA A 129 -4.16 -9.58 4.67
N THR A 130 -4.45 -8.31 4.95
CA THR A 130 -4.98 -7.34 3.99
C THR A 130 -4.22 -6.01 4.07
N GLY A 131 -3.80 -5.48 2.90
CA GLY A 131 -3.37 -4.10 2.73
C GLY A 131 -4.50 -3.30 2.07
N TYR A 132 -4.88 -2.20 2.66
CA TYR A 132 -5.97 -1.35 2.16
C TYR A 132 -5.57 0.11 2.16
N THR A 133 -5.64 0.76 1.01
CA THR A 133 -5.57 2.22 0.87
C THR A 133 -6.86 2.73 0.25
N GLY A 134 -7.55 3.65 0.91
CA GLY A 134 -8.80 4.19 0.39
C GLY A 134 -9.65 4.93 1.42
N SER A 135 -10.96 4.99 1.19
CA SER A 135 -11.88 5.72 2.04
C SER A 135 -11.99 5.14 3.46
N ARG A 136 -12.10 6.03 4.45
CA ARG A 136 -12.23 5.65 5.86
C ARG A 136 -13.43 4.74 6.12
N GLY A 137 -14.58 5.04 5.54
CA GLY A 137 -15.80 4.26 5.76
C GLY A 137 -15.70 2.82 5.26
N ALA A 138 -15.08 2.58 4.10
CA ALA A 138 -14.85 1.24 3.60
C ALA A 138 -13.76 0.51 4.39
N GLY A 139 -12.65 1.18 4.69
CA GLY A 139 -11.55 0.61 5.46
C GLY A 139 -11.99 0.13 6.85
N LEU A 140 -12.78 0.93 7.57
CA LEU A 140 -13.27 0.54 8.90
C LEU A 140 -14.24 -0.65 8.86
N ARG A 141 -15.07 -0.77 7.81
CA ARG A 141 -15.91 -1.97 7.62
C ARG A 141 -15.09 -3.23 7.37
N LEU A 142 -14.08 -3.13 6.51
CA LEU A 142 -13.17 -4.25 6.27
C LEU A 142 -12.39 -4.63 7.53
N LYS A 143 -11.95 -3.61 8.30
CA LYS A 143 -11.28 -3.84 9.58
C LYS A 143 -12.17 -4.60 10.56
N GLU A 144 -13.43 -4.19 10.73
CA GLU A 144 -14.36 -4.89 11.60
C GLU A 144 -14.52 -6.37 11.20
N ALA A 145 -14.60 -6.67 9.90
CA ALA A 145 -14.71 -8.03 9.41
C ALA A 145 -13.42 -8.85 9.67
N ALA A 146 -12.25 -8.25 9.43
CA ALA A 146 -10.96 -8.87 9.66
C ALA A 146 -10.71 -9.15 11.16
N ASP A 147 -10.99 -8.16 12.02
CA ASP A 147 -10.82 -8.27 13.48
C ASP A 147 -11.65 -9.41 14.08
N LYS A 148 -12.90 -9.59 13.61
CA LYS A 148 -13.79 -10.70 14.06
C LYS A 148 -13.20 -12.08 13.78
N THR A 149 -12.29 -12.20 12.85
CA THR A 149 -11.64 -13.47 12.48
C THR A 149 -10.15 -13.51 12.80
N GLY A 150 -9.65 -12.48 13.52
CA GLY A 150 -8.23 -12.39 13.91
C GLY A 150 -7.28 -12.20 12.74
N LYS A 151 -7.72 -11.60 11.61
CA LYS A 151 -6.89 -11.37 10.43
C LYS A 151 -6.24 -10.00 10.49
N PRO A 152 -4.90 -9.90 10.31
CA PRO A 152 -4.21 -8.63 10.21
C PRO A 152 -4.72 -7.80 9.02
N ILE A 153 -4.99 -6.52 9.27
CA ILE A 153 -5.33 -5.56 8.22
C ILE A 153 -4.59 -4.25 8.46
N TYR A 154 -3.94 -3.76 7.43
CA TYR A 154 -3.18 -2.52 7.41
C TYR A 154 -3.95 -1.48 6.61
N LEU A 155 -4.29 -0.36 7.25
CA LEU A 155 -5.17 0.65 6.69
C LEU A 155 -4.42 1.95 6.46
N GLU A 156 -4.41 2.43 5.23
CA GLU A 156 -4.08 3.81 4.87
C GLU A 156 -5.39 4.52 4.47
N LEU A 157 -5.80 5.47 5.28
CA LEU A 157 -7.09 6.15 5.16
C LEU A 157 -6.91 7.65 4.94
N SER A 158 -8.00 8.42 5.05
CA SER A 158 -7.96 9.88 5.04
C SER A 158 -7.25 10.43 6.27
N SER A 159 -6.53 11.53 6.08
CA SER A 159 -5.73 12.21 7.11
C SER A 159 -5.98 13.72 7.09
N ILE A 160 -5.48 14.45 8.09
CA ILE A 160 -5.55 15.92 8.17
C ILE A 160 -4.21 16.55 7.82
N ASN A 161 -3.10 15.92 8.15
CA ASN A 161 -1.73 16.43 7.92
C ASN A 161 -1.55 17.90 8.36
N PRO A 162 -1.60 18.19 9.66
CA PRO A 162 -1.49 19.55 10.14
C PRO A 162 -0.08 20.12 9.89
N VAL A 163 -0.03 21.37 9.43
CA VAL A 163 1.21 22.14 9.24
C VAL A 163 1.27 23.23 10.28
N PHE A 164 2.33 23.23 11.08
CA PHE A 164 2.57 24.25 12.10
C PHE A 164 3.65 25.23 11.61
N ILE A 165 3.32 26.51 11.51
CA ILE A 165 4.26 27.56 11.13
C ILE A 165 4.61 28.38 12.37
N LEU A 166 5.88 28.33 12.76
CA LEU A 166 6.37 29.07 13.92
C LEU A 166 6.63 30.52 13.57
N PRO A 167 6.54 31.47 14.56
CA PRO A 167 6.68 32.89 14.33
C PRO A 167 7.99 33.28 13.64
N GLY A 168 9.11 32.68 14.00
CA GLY A 168 10.40 32.92 13.36
C GLY A 168 10.41 32.61 11.87
N ALA A 169 9.91 31.45 11.48
CA ALA A 169 9.82 31.07 10.07
C ALA A 169 8.87 31.98 9.27
N LEU A 170 7.76 32.40 9.90
CA LEU A 170 6.82 33.34 9.29
C LEU A 170 7.44 34.69 9.06
N ALA A 171 8.23 35.19 10.02
CA ALA A 171 8.92 36.49 9.91
C ALA A 171 10.05 36.47 8.86
N GLU A 172 10.74 35.33 8.69
CA GLU A 172 11.87 35.19 7.79
C GLU A 172 11.47 34.97 6.33
N ARG A 173 10.41 34.17 6.06
CA ARG A 173 10.09 33.69 4.71
C ARG A 173 8.61 33.46 4.44
N SER A 174 7.74 34.36 4.84
CA SER A 174 6.29 34.24 4.73
C SER A 174 5.81 33.94 3.30
N ASP A 175 6.34 34.63 2.30
CA ASP A 175 5.92 34.46 0.91
C ASP A 175 6.32 33.10 0.33
N GLU A 176 7.52 32.62 0.67
CA GLU A 176 7.98 31.29 0.29
C GLU A 176 7.12 30.20 0.93
N LEU A 177 6.82 30.33 2.22
CA LEU A 177 5.95 29.40 2.94
C LEU A 177 4.54 29.35 2.36
N ALA A 178 3.99 30.50 1.97
CA ALA A 178 2.69 30.57 1.32
C ALA A 178 2.70 29.83 -0.04
N ALA A 179 3.75 30.00 -0.83
CA ALA A 179 3.91 29.32 -2.11
C ALA A 179 4.10 27.80 -1.93
N GLU A 180 4.97 27.37 -1.01
CA GLU A 180 5.20 25.96 -0.68
C GLU A 180 3.92 25.28 -0.19
N PHE A 181 3.19 25.93 0.73
CA PHE A 181 1.93 25.42 1.28
C PHE A 181 0.86 25.28 0.18
N SER A 182 0.70 26.34 -0.64
CA SER A 182 -0.23 26.31 -1.77
C SER A 182 0.11 25.19 -2.77
N GLY A 183 1.38 25.06 -3.13
CA GLY A 183 1.86 24.00 -4.01
C GLY A 183 1.59 22.60 -3.45
N SER A 184 1.81 22.42 -2.15
CA SER A 184 1.53 21.16 -1.45
C SER A 184 0.03 20.84 -1.40
N CYS A 185 -0.82 21.83 -1.13
CA CYS A 185 -2.28 21.64 -1.12
C CYS A 185 -2.83 21.28 -2.50
N LEU A 186 -2.26 21.83 -3.57
CA LEU A 186 -2.72 21.62 -4.94
C LEU A 186 -2.13 20.37 -5.60
N MET A 187 -1.15 19.73 -4.97
CA MET A 187 -0.51 18.55 -5.52
C MET A 187 -1.53 17.43 -5.75
N GLY A 188 -1.50 16.81 -6.95
CA GLY A 188 -2.47 15.81 -7.34
C GLY A 188 -3.91 16.33 -7.37
N ALA A 189 -4.12 17.61 -7.70
CA ALA A 189 -5.41 18.31 -7.67
C ALA A 189 -6.08 18.28 -6.27
N GLY A 190 -5.27 18.31 -5.20
CA GLY A 190 -5.75 18.27 -3.82
C GLY A 190 -6.26 16.90 -3.36
N GLN A 191 -5.95 15.82 -4.10
CA GLN A 191 -6.55 14.50 -3.85
C GLN A 191 -5.62 13.51 -3.14
N PHE A 192 -4.39 13.89 -2.82
CA PHE A 192 -3.50 12.98 -2.10
C PHE A 192 -3.83 12.90 -0.60
N CYS A 193 -3.70 11.72 -0.02
CA CYS A 193 -3.83 11.50 1.42
C CYS A 193 -2.80 12.28 2.24
N THR A 194 -1.71 12.74 1.61
CA THR A 194 -0.61 13.50 2.21
C THR A 194 -0.78 15.01 2.09
N ASN A 195 -1.79 15.51 1.39
CA ASN A 195 -2.00 16.95 1.24
C ASN A 195 -2.33 17.60 2.60
N PRO A 196 -1.81 18.83 2.89
CA PRO A 196 -2.17 19.55 4.10
C PRO A 196 -3.68 19.84 4.16
N GLY A 197 -4.29 19.54 5.29
CA GLY A 197 -5.72 19.82 5.55
C GLY A 197 -5.95 20.81 6.69
N LEU A 198 -4.90 21.21 7.39
CA LEU A 198 -4.93 22.17 8.48
C LEU A 198 -3.62 22.95 8.52
N ILE A 199 -3.71 24.27 8.67
CA ILE A 199 -2.56 25.14 8.97
C ILE A 199 -2.78 25.79 10.32
N VAL A 200 -1.75 25.78 11.14
CA VAL A 200 -1.70 26.47 12.44
C VAL A 200 -0.56 27.47 12.41
N VAL A 201 -0.92 28.74 12.56
CA VAL A 201 0.02 29.87 12.57
C VAL A 201 -0.03 30.49 13.95
N SER A 202 1.12 30.72 14.57
CA SER A 202 1.24 31.35 15.91
C SER A 202 1.90 32.73 15.83
#